data_77f31e24c2b8e217d5ebb263bfc8bb99
#
_entry.id   77f31e24c2b8e217d5ebb263bfc8bb99
#
_cell.length_a   1.000
_cell.length_b   1.000
_cell.length_c   1.000
_cell.angle_alpha   90.00
_cell.angle_beta   90.00
_cell.angle_gamma   90.00
#
_symmetry.space_group_name_H-M   'P 1'
#
loop_
_entity.id
_entity.type
_entity.pdbx_description
1 polymer ?
#
loop_
_entity_poly.entity_id
_entity_poly.type
_entity_poly.pdbx_seq_one_letter_code
_entity_poly.pdbx_strand_id
1 'polypeptide(L)'
;IASCLVGSEMCIRDRLIPTLENLKHLQGPQFLHVVTKKGQGYKLAEADPVAYHGPGKFDPAVGLQKPATPSKPTFTQVFGQWLCDMAAQDARLVGITPAMREGSGMVEFERRFPDRYHDVGIAEQHAVTFAAGLACEGLKPVVAIYSTFLQRAYDQLIHDVAIQNLPVVFALDRAGLVGADGATHAGAFDIPFLRCVPNVSVATPADERECRQLLSSAFAQDHPVAVRYPRGAGVGATPDAG
;
A
#
# COMPACT_ATOMS: atom_id res chain seq x y z
N ILE A 1 -11.78 -31.76 5.99
CA ILE A 1 -11.45 -30.64 5.10
C ILE A 1 -12.35 -30.76 3.90
N ALA A 2 -13.30 -29.82 3.74
CA ALA A 2 -14.09 -29.70 2.53
C ALA A 2 -13.49 -28.59 1.65
N SER A 3 -13.26 -28.87 0.38
CA SER A 3 -12.78 -27.88 -0.59
C SER A 3 -13.89 -27.63 -1.61
N CYS A 4 -14.24 -26.36 -1.81
CA CYS A 4 -15.24 -25.94 -2.79
C CYS A 4 -14.65 -24.86 -3.71
N LEU A 5 -14.79 -25.05 -5.02
CA LEU A 5 -14.38 -24.07 -6.03
C LEU A 5 -15.60 -23.19 -6.32
N VAL A 6 -15.51 -21.91 -5.94
CA VAL A 6 -16.60 -20.95 -6.12
C VAL A 6 -16.21 -19.97 -7.22
N GLY A 7 -16.92 -20.00 -8.33
CA GLY A 7 -16.60 -19.13 -9.46
C GLY A 7 -17.80 -18.63 -10.27
N SER A 8 -18.99 -19.13 -9.99
CA SER A 8 -20.23 -18.70 -10.64
C SER A 8 -21.42 -18.79 -9.69
N GLU A 9 -22.53 -18.14 -10.01
CA GLU A 9 -23.76 -18.24 -9.23
C GLU A 9 -24.22 -19.69 -9.07
N MET A 10 -24.05 -20.51 -10.09
CA MET A 10 -24.36 -21.95 -10.08
C MET A 10 -23.48 -22.69 -9.04
N CYS A 11 -22.16 -22.42 -8.98
CA CYS A 11 -21.29 -23.03 -7.98
C CYS A 11 -21.64 -22.62 -6.54
N ILE A 12 -22.11 -21.40 -6.33
CA ILE A 12 -22.56 -20.93 -5.01
C ILE A 12 -23.83 -21.71 -4.61
N ARG A 13 -24.83 -21.80 -5.47
CA ARG A 13 -26.09 -22.47 -5.15
C ARG A 13 -25.91 -23.98 -5.01
N ASP A 14 -25.24 -24.61 -5.97
CA ASP A 14 -25.24 -26.08 -6.08
C ASP A 14 -24.16 -26.74 -5.19
N ARG A 15 -23.15 -26.01 -4.74
CA ARG A 15 -22.02 -26.54 -3.95
C ARG A 15 -21.79 -25.84 -2.64
N LEU A 16 -21.60 -24.52 -2.65
CA LEU A 16 -21.22 -23.80 -1.43
C LEU A 16 -22.36 -23.81 -0.39
N ILE A 17 -23.59 -23.49 -0.80
CA ILE A 17 -24.73 -23.46 0.13
C ILE A 17 -24.99 -24.83 0.76
N PRO A 18 -25.12 -25.94 -0.01
CA PRO A 18 -25.26 -27.27 0.58
C PRO A 18 -24.09 -27.67 1.48
N THR A 19 -22.85 -27.29 1.13
CA THR A 19 -21.69 -27.55 1.98
C THR A 19 -21.80 -26.82 3.31
N LEU A 20 -22.18 -25.52 3.29
CA LEU A 20 -22.40 -24.76 4.51
C LEU A 20 -23.55 -25.30 5.37
N GLU A 21 -24.64 -25.77 4.72
CA GLU A 21 -25.76 -26.41 5.42
C GLU A 21 -25.32 -27.71 6.10
N ASN A 22 -24.55 -28.54 5.44
CA ASN A 22 -24.02 -29.77 6.02
C ASN A 22 -23.07 -29.51 7.19
N LEU A 23 -22.23 -28.46 7.11
CA LEU A 23 -21.31 -28.07 8.17
C LEU A 23 -22.02 -27.72 9.48
N LYS A 24 -23.26 -27.20 9.42
CA LYS A 24 -24.05 -26.88 10.63
C LYS A 24 -24.37 -28.09 11.48
N HIS A 25 -24.37 -29.27 10.89
CA HIS A 25 -24.72 -30.53 11.59
C HIS A 25 -23.49 -31.28 12.12
N LEU A 26 -22.28 -30.83 11.78
CA LEU A 26 -21.05 -31.42 12.27
C LEU A 26 -20.69 -30.89 13.68
N GLN A 27 -20.10 -31.76 14.50
CA GLN A 27 -19.65 -31.41 15.84
C GLN A 27 -18.15 -31.05 15.82
N GLY A 28 -17.74 -30.17 16.74
CA GLY A 28 -16.37 -29.74 16.91
C GLY A 28 -15.93 -28.69 15.87
N PRO A 29 -14.66 -28.23 15.91
CA PRO A 29 -14.12 -27.24 14.99
C PRO A 29 -14.11 -27.75 13.55
N GLN A 30 -14.61 -26.94 12.62
CA GLN A 30 -14.64 -27.25 11.19
C GLN A 30 -13.80 -26.24 10.42
N PHE A 31 -13.05 -26.70 9.43
CA PHE A 31 -12.29 -25.86 8.51
C PHE A 31 -12.82 -26.05 7.09
N LEU A 32 -13.36 -24.96 6.51
CA LEU A 32 -13.80 -24.92 5.12
C LEU A 32 -12.83 -24.07 4.29
N HIS A 33 -12.13 -24.72 3.34
CA HIS A 33 -11.32 -24.02 2.36
C HIS A 33 -12.14 -23.72 1.11
N VAL A 34 -12.44 -22.44 0.87
CA VAL A 34 -13.17 -21.95 -0.31
C VAL A 34 -12.17 -21.34 -1.28
N VAL A 35 -12.07 -21.93 -2.48
CA VAL A 35 -11.19 -21.42 -3.55
C VAL A 35 -12.03 -20.58 -4.50
N THR A 36 -11.67 -19.31 -4.68
CA THR A 36 -12.35 -18.38 -5.59
C THR A 36 -11.38 -17.91 -6.68
N LYS A 37 -11.93 -17.47 -7.82
CA LYS A 37 -11.20 -16.77 -8.87
C LYS A 37 -11.66 -15.32 -8.91
N LYS A 38 -10.74 -14.38 -8.71
CA LYS A 38 -11.05 -12.95 -8.74
C LYS A 38 -11.57 -12.54 -10.12
N GLY A 39 -12.66 -11.78 -10.16
CA GLY A 39 -13.29 -11.35 -11.40
C GLY A 39 -14.19 -12.38 -12.09
N GLN A 40 -14.32 -13.59 -11.53
CA GLN A 40 -15.12 -14.67 -12.14
C GLN A 40 -16.55 -14.25 -12.48
N GLY A 41 -16.98 -14.55 -13.69
CA GLY A 41 -18.30 -14.20 -14.22
C GLY A 41 -18.33 -12.92 -15.07
N TYR A 42 -17.23 -12.15 -15.08
CA TYR A 42 -17.08 -10.98 -15.94
C TYR A 42 -15.75 -11.05 -16.70
N LYS A 43 -15.80 -11.34 -18.01
CA LYS A 43 -14.62 -11.66 -18.84
C LYS A 43 -13.50 -10.61 -18.76
N LEU A 44 -13.85 -9.32 -18.73
CA LEU A 44 -12.87 -8.24 -18.65
C LEU A 44 -12.16 -8.22 -17.29
N ALA A 45 -12.88 -8.50 -16.19
CA ALA A 45 -12.29 -8.61 -14.86
C ALA A 45 -11.48 -9.91 -14.69
N GLU A 46 -11.86 -10.99 -15.38
CA GLU A 46 -11.07 -12.22 -15.40
C GLU A 46 -9.73 -12.05 -16.13
N ALA A 47 -9.72 -11.20 -17.18
CA ALA A 47 -8.52 -10.88 -17.94
C ALA A 47 -7.56 -9.93 -17.21
N ASP A 48 -8.10 -8.97 -16.43
CA ASP A 48 -7.32 -8.03 -15.64
C ASP A 48 -7.97 -7.82 -14.24
N PRO A 49 -7.79 -8.77 -13.32
CA PRO A 49 -8.39 -8.71 -11.99
C PRO A 49 -7.79 -7.60 -11.11
N VAL A 50 -6.64 -7.04 -11.49
CA VAL A 50 -6.01 -5.92 -10.78
C VAL A 50 -6.72 -4.61 -11.12
N ALA A 51 -6.89 -4.30 -12.39
CA ALA A 51 -7.62 -3.10 -12.83
C ALA A 51 -9.06 -3.07 -12.33
N TYR A 52 -9.71 -4.24 -12.25
CA TYR A 52 -11.08 -4.38 -11.74
C TYR A 52 -11.17 -4.58 -10.22
N HIS A 53 -10.08 -4.40 -9.48
CA HIS A 53 -10.12 -4.42 -8.03
C HIS A 53 -10.54 -3.05 -7.46
N GLY A 54 -11.82 -2.93 -7.12
CA GLY A 54 -12.37 -1.67 -6.62
C GLY A 54 -12.44 -0.55 -7.66
N PRO A 55 -12.88 -0.83 -8.90
CA PRO A 55 -13.00 0.18 -9.93
C PRO A 55 -14.07 1.21 -9.56
N GLY A 56 -13.95 2.42 -10.09
CA GLY A 56 -15.00 3.41 -10.06
C GLY A 56 -16.21 2.99 -10.91
N LYS A 57 -17.15 3.91 -11.14
CA LYS A 57 -18.30 3.65 -12.03
C LYS A 57 -17.82 3.43 -13.47
N PHE A 58 -18.26 2.38 -14.10
CA PHE A 58 -17.99 2.07 -15.52
C PHE A 58 -19.21 1.38 -16.16
N ASP A 59 -19.25 1.37 -17.49
CA ASP A 59 -20.26 0.62 -18.25
C ASP A 59 -19.82 -0.85 -18.38
N PRO A 60 -20.58 -1.82 -17.84
CA PRO A 60 -20.21 -3.23 -17.93
C PRO A 60 -20.14 -3.77 -19.37
N ALA A 61 -20.82 -3.14 -20.34
CA ALA A 61 -20.77 -3.56 -21.74
C ALA A 61 -19.45 -3.17 -22.43
N VAL A 62 -18.82 -2.09 -21.95
CA VAL A 62 -17.60 -1.54 -22.56
C VAL A 62 -16.36 -1.80 -21.70
N GLY A 63 -16.54 -1.90 -20.38
CA GLY A 63 -15.46 -2.04 -19.41
C GLY A 63 -14.84 -0.71 -18.98
N LEU A 64 -13.70 -0.79 -18.29
CA LEU A 64 -12.95 0.38 -17.83
C LEU A 64 -12.34 1.12 -19.03
N GLN A 65 -12.62 2.40 -19.12
CA GLN A 65 -12.02 3.27 -20.14
C GLN A 65 -10.91 4.14 -19.53
N LYS A 66 -9.83 4.31 -20.27
CA LYS A 66 -8.79 5.27 -19.88
C LYS A 66 -9.35 6.70 -20.05
N PRO A 67 -9.06 7.62 -19.12
CA PRO A 67 -9.43 9.03 -19.28
C PRO A 67 -8.90 9.60 -20.60
N ALA A 68 -9.72 10.31 -21.32
CA ALA A 68 -9.34 10.93 -22.60
C ALA A 68 -8.34 12.10 -22.44
N THR A 69 -8.23 12.67 -21.24
CA THR A 69 -7.36 13.81 -20.93
C THR A 69 -6.25 13.39 -19.99
N PRO A 70 -4.99 13.78 -20.20
CA PRO A 70 -3.93 13.58 -19.25
C PRO A 70 -4.31 14.21 -17.90
N SER A 71 -4.38 13.42 -16.85
CA SER A 71 -4.60 13.92 -15.51
C SER A 71 -3.30 14.53 -14.95
N LYS A 72 -3.43 15.50 -14.04
CA LYS A 72 -2.29 15.96 -13.23
C LYS A 72 -1.68 14.76 -12.50
N PRO A 73 -0.36 14.75 -12.25
CA PRO A 73 0.26 13.65 -11.51
C PRO A 73 -0.36 13.56 -10.11
N THR A 74 -0.61 12.36 -9.66
CA THR A 74 -1.02 12.11 -8.28
C THR A 74 0.20 12.07 -7.38
N PHE A 75 0.02 12.33 -6.08
CA PHE A 75 1.12 12.18 -5.10
C PHE A 75 1.70 10.77 -5.10
N THR A 76 0.87 9.74 -5.27
CA THR A 76 1.32 8.34 -5.43
C THR A 76 2.25 8.17 -6.63
N GLN A 77 1.96 8.83 -7.77
CA GLN A 77 2.84 8.79 -8.95
C GLN A 77 4.15 9.55 -8.70
N VAL A 78 4.09 10.69 -8.01
CA VAL A 78 5.29 11.44 -7.61
C VAL A 78 6.20 10.59 -6.72
N PHE A 79 5.61 9.93 -5.73
CA PHE A 79 6.36 8.99 -4.88
C PHE A 79 6.98 7.83 -5.68
N GLY A 80 6.20 7.15 -6.52
CA GLY A 80 6.70 6.02 -7.32
C GLY A 80 7.84 6.41 -8.26
N GLN A 81 7.76 7.59 -8.89
CA GLN A 81 8.84 8.11 -9.72
C GLN A 81 10.08 8.45 -8.88
N TRP A 82 9.90 9.17 -7.76
CA TRP A 82 10.98 9.49 -6.83
C TRP A 82 11.69 8.23 -6.32
N LEU A 83 10.95 7.21 -5.95
CA LEU A 83 11.49 5.94 -5.44
C LEU A 83 12.42 5.27 -6.48
N CYS A 84 11.99 5.24 -7.75
CA CYS A 84 12.78 4.70 -8.85
C CYS A 84 14.05 5.53 -9.10
N ASP A 85 13.94 6.86 -9.09
CA ASP A 85 15.07 7.76 -9.35
C ASP A 85 16.10 7.68 -8.23
N MET A 86 15.64 7.67 -6.97
CA MET A 86 16.52 7.55 -5.81
C MET A 86 17.20 6.18 -5.76
N ALA A 87 16.48 5.10 -6.07
CA ALA A 87 17.05 3.76 -6.11
C ALA A 87 18.10 3.58 -7.22
N ALA A 88 18.02 4.36 -8.29
CA ALA A 88 19.07 4.39 -9.33
C ALA A 88 20.34 5.11 -8.83
N GLN A 89 20.23 6.02 -7.89
CA GLN A 89 21.34 6.80 -7.33
C GLN A 89 21.97 6.13 -6.10
N ASP A 90 21.17 5.47 -5.25
CA ASP A 90 21.64 4.84 -4.02
C ASP A 90 21.21 3.36 -3.97
N ALA A 91 22.20 2.48 -4.02
CA ALA A 91 21.99 1.03 -3.98
C ALA A 91 21.48 0.52 -2.63
N ARG A 92 21.59 1.31 -1.56
CA ARG A 92 21.09 0.94 -0.21
C ARG A 92 19.58 1.06 -0.08
N LEU A 93 18.91 1.76 -0.99
CA LEU A 93 17.46 1.91 -0.96
C LEU A 93 16.76 0.57 -1.16
N VAL A 94 15.88 0.22 -0.24
CA VAL A 94 15.00 -0.96 -0.29
C VAL A 94 13.55 -0.49 -0.10
N GLY A 95 12.67 -0.88 -0.99
CA GLY A 95 11.24 -0.55 -0.94
C GLY A 95 10.41 -1.70 -0.35
N ILE A 96 9.58 -1.40 0.64
CA ILE A 96 8.75 -2.36 1.36
C ILE A 96 7.30 -1.89 1.31
N THR A 97 6.36 -2.80 1.04
CA THR A 97 4.93 -2.51 1.11
C THR A 97 4.13 -3.69 1.67
N PRO A 98 3.11 -3.46 2.49
CA PRO A 98 2.21 -4.51 2.97
C PRO A 98 1.00 -4.67 2.02
N ALA A 99 1.15 -5.50 0.98
CA ALA A 99 0.11 -5.84 0.00
C ALA A 99 -0.48 -4.65 -0.78
N MET A 100 0.32 -3.58 -1.01
CA MET A 100 -0.20 -2.35 -1.61
C MET A 100 0.65 -1.84 -2.79
N ARG A 101 1.21 -2.76 -3.59
CA ARG A 101 2.06 -2.44 -4.73
C ARG A 101 1.48 -1.38 -5.67
N GLU A 102 0.26 -1.62 -6.15
CA GLU A 102 -0.43 -0.70 -7.07
C GLU A 102 -0.84 0.59 -6.37
N GLY A 103 -1.44 0.44 -5.21
CA GLY A 103 -1.97 1.56 -4.42
C GLY A 103 -0.90 2.52 -3.91
N SER A 104 0.30 2.04 -3.68
CA SER A 104 1.46 2.85 -3.27
C SER A 104 2.36 3.25 -4.44
N GLY A 105 2.02 2.92 -5.69
CA GLY A 105 2.79 3.34 -6.87
C GLY A 105 4.12 2.62 -7.06
N MET A 106 4.27 1.39 -6.54
CA MET A 106 5.54 0.65 -6.56
C MET A 106 5.71 -0.31 -7.74
N VAL A 107 4.76 -0.37 -8.67
CA VAL A 107 4.79 -1.31 -9.81
C VAL A 107 6.06 -1.15 -10.65
N GLU A 108 6.44 0.08 -10.99
CA GLU A 108 7.65 0.36 -11.78
C GLU A 108 8.92 0.08 -10.96
N PHE A 109 8.89 0.32 -9.66
CA PHE A 109 10.01 0.01 -8.77
C PHE A 109 10.28 -1.51 -8.71
N GLU A 110 9.25 -2.33 -8.51
CA GLU A 110 9.37 -3.80 -8.56
C GLU A 110 9.96 -4.26 -9.90
N ARG A 111 9.48 -3.71 -11.02
CA ARG A 111 9.97 -4.07 -12.36
C ARG A 111 11.45 -3.73 -12.58
N ARG A 112 11.91 -2.57 -12.08
CA ARG A 112 13.29 -2.08 -12.27
C ARG A 112 14.28 -2.63 -11.25
N PHE A 113 13.83 -2.86 -10.04
CA PHE A 113 14.66 -3.23 -8.89
C PHE A 113 14.04 -4.41 -8.09
N PRO A 114 13.79 -5.58 -8.73
CA PRO A 114 13.09 -6.69 -8.10
C PRO A 114 13.78 -7.21 -6.83
N ASP A 115 15.10 -7.20 -6.77
CA ASP A 115 15.87 -7.65 -5.61
C ASP A 115 15.82 -6.68 -4.41
N ARG A 116 15.27 -5.49 -4.60
CA ARG A 116 15.13 -4.44 -3.58
C ARG A 116 13.67 -4.09 -3.30
N TYR A 117 12.74 -4.82 -3.89
CA TYR A 117 11.30 -4.72 -3.65
C TYR A 117 10.82 -5.87 -2.79
N HIS A 118 10.08 -5.57 -1.73
CA HIS A 118 9.51 -6.57 -0.85
C HIS A 118 8.04 -6.27 -0.56
N ASP A 119 7.16 -7.17 -0.98
CA ASP A 119 5.77 -7.19 -0.55
C ASP A 119 5.62 -8.24 0.56
N VAL A 120 5.29 -7.79 1.75
CA VAL A 120 5.17 -8.65 2.94
C VAL A 120 3.75 -9.17 3.16
N GLY A 121 2.85 -8.98 2.20
CA GLY A 121 1.44 -9.32 2.37
C GLY A 121 0.74 -8.35 3.34
N ILE A 122 -0.44 -8.73 3.85
CA ILE A 122 -1.18 -7.91 4.82
C ILE A 122 -0.57 -8.14 6.22
N ALA A 123 0.65 -7.65 6.41
CA ALA A 123 1.46 -7.83 7.61
C ALA A 123 2.24 -6.53 7.94
N GLU A 124 1.50 -5.49 8.32
CA GLU A 124 2.04 -4.16 8.55
C GLU A 124 3.11 -4.13 9.64
N GLN A 125 2.91 -4.91 10.73
CA GLN A 125 3.91 -5.06 11.80
C GLN A 125 5.22 -5.63 11.25
N HIS A 126 5.13 -6.69 10.42
CA HIS A 126 6.30 -7.30 9.81
C HIS A 126 7.02 -6.30 8.88
N ALA A 127 6.28 -5.50 8.10
CA ALA A 127 6.88 -4.47 7.25
C ALA A 127 7.80 -3.52 8.02
N VAL A 128 7.36 -3.06 9.18
CA VAL A 128 8.13 -2.11 10.01
C VAL A 128 9.30 -2.79 10.71
N THR A 129 9.12 -3.96 11.32
CA THR A 129 10.22 -4.72 11.94
C THR A 129 11.27 -5.14 10.92
N PHE A 130 10.84 -5.56 9.73
CA PHE A 130 11.76 -5.91 8.64
C PHE A 130 12.58 -4.69 8.18
N ALA A 131 11.92 -3.52 8.03
CA ALA A 131 12.62 -2.27 7.74
C ALA A 131 13.67 -1.92 8.81
N ALA A 132 13.32 -2.09 10.10
CA ALA A 132 14.27 -1.86 11.19
C ALA A 132 15.50 -2.76 11.07
N GLY A 133 15.31 -4.06 10.81
CA GLY A 133 16.40 -5.02 10.62
C GLY A 133 17.31 -4.63 9.45
N LEU A 134 16.75 -4.21 8.31
CA LEU A 134 17.53 -3.75 7.16
C LEU A 134 18.32 -2.47 7.48
N ALA A 135 17.74 -1.55 8.25
CA ALA A 135 18.40 -0.33 8.65
C ALA A 135 19.59 -0.60 9.61
N CYS A 136 19.50 -1.61 10.47
CA CYS A 136 20.61 -2.05 11.32
C CYS A 136 21.83 -2.52 10.50
N GLU A 137 21.61 -3.05 9.30
CA GLU A 137 22.66 -3.50 8.38
C GLU A 137 23.13 -2.40 7.40
N GLY A 138 22.73 -1.14 7.65
CA GLY A 138 23.16 0.02 6.86
C GLY A 138 22.42 0.24 5.56
N LEU A 139 21.32 -0.49 5.31
CA LEU A 139 20.41 -0.21 4.22
C LEU A 139 19.50 0.98 4.56
N LYS A 140 18.88 1.56 3.56
CA LYS A 140 17.93 2.68 3.71
C LYS A 140 16.53 2.27 3.27
N PRO A 141 15.74 1.66 4.15
CA PRO A 141 14.41 1.18 3.82
C PRO A 141 13.40 2.31 3.71
N VAL A 142 12.53 2.19 2.70
CA VAL A 142 11.35 3.03 2.49
C VAL A 142 10.12 2.15 2.62
N VAL A 143 9.32 2.38 3.65
CA VAL A 143 8.05 1.68 3.89
C VAL A 143 6.92 2.48 3.26
N ALA A 144 6.38 1.98 2.15
CA ALA A 144 5.25 2.56 1.46
C ALA A 144 3.94 1.95 1.98
N ILE A 145 3.24 2.69 2.81
CA ILE A 145 2.06 2.23 3.54
C ILE A 145 1.00 3.34 3.61
N TYR A 146 -0.29 2.97 3.67
CA TYR A 146 -1.33 3.97 3.91
C TYR A 146 -1.31 4.45 5.36
N SER A 147 -1.59 5.74 5.55
CA SER A 147 -1.65 6.35 6.88
C SER A 147 -2.48 5.54 7.88
N THR A 148 -3.68 5.13 7.48
CA THR A 148 -4.57 4.33 8.35
C THR A 148 -4.00 2.95 8.70
N PHE A 149 -3.22 2.32 7.82
CA PHE A 149 -2.68 0.98 8.04
C PHE A 149 -1.41 0.98 8.89
N LEU A 150 -0.67 2.09 8.93
CA LEU A 150 0.46 2.22 9.86
C LEU A 150 0.03 2.10 11.32
N GLN A 151 -1.23 2.38 11.65
CA GLN A 151 -1.76 2.18 13.01
C GLN A 151 -1.56 0.75 13.53
N ARG A 152 -1.61 -0.26 12.63
CA ARG A 152 -1.38 -1.66 13.03
C ARG A 152 0.07 -1.96 13.39
N ALA A 153 1.01 -1.15 12.95
CA ALA A 153 2.44 -1.28 13.21
C ALA A 153 2.97 -0.19 14.15
N TYR A 154 2.11 0.42 14.94
CA TYR A 154 2.47 1.53 15.80
C TYR A 154 3.48 1.12 16.89
N ASP A 155 3.28 -0.05 17.50
CA ASP A 155 4.21 -0.60 18.47
C ASP A 155 5.60 -0.85 17.84
N GLN A 156 5.66 -1.48 16.66
CA GLN A 156 6.91 -1.73 15.96
C GLN A 156 7.61 -0.44 15.52
N LEU A 157 6.85 0.59 15.13
CA LEU A 157 7.41 1.89 14.82
C LEU A 157 8.09 2.50 16.05
N ILE A 158 7.48 2.41 17.22
CA ILE A 158 8.07 2.90 18.47
C ILE A 158 9.27 2.04 18.88
N HIS A 159 9.05 0.73 19.07
CA HIS A 159 10.00 -0.18 19.67
C HIS A 159 11.16 -0.51 18.74
N ASP A 160 10.87 -0.89 17.49
CA ASP A 160 11.88 -1.40 16.59
C ASP A 160 12.64 -0.29 15.83
N VAL A 161 11.97 0.85 15.57
CA VAL A 161 12.55 1.94 14.77
C VAL A 161 12.92 3.16 15.60
N ALA A 162 11.94 3.77 16.30
CA ALA A 162 12.15 5.08 16.92
C ALA A 162 13.08 5.04 18.13
N ILE A 163 12.95 4.05 19.01
CA ILE A 163 13.82 3.89 20.18
C ILE A 163 15.28 3.69 19.76
N GLN A 164 15.50 2.96 18.66
CA GLN A 164 16.82 2.73 18.11
C GLN A 164 17.31 3.85 17.18
N ASN A 165 16.47 4.85 16.92
CA ASN A 165 16.75 5.97 16.03
C ASN A 165 17.20 5.54 14.63
N LEU A 166 16.56 4.53 14.03
CA LEU A 166 16.95 3.96 12.75
C LEU A 166 16.45 4.80 11.57
N PRO A 167 17.24 4.98 10.50
CA PRO A 167 16.90 5.82 9.35
C PRO A 167 15.90 5.13 8.40
N VAL A 168 14.67 4.97 8.85
CA VAL A 168 13.56 4.42 8.06
C VAL A 168 12.70 5.56 7.53
N VAL A 169 12.43 5.58 6.24
CA VAL A 169 11.48 6.51 5.62
C VAL A 169 10.11 5.85 5.55
N PHE A 170 9.11 6.47 6.18
CA PHE A 170 7.71 6.07 6.05
C PHE A 170 7.02 6.96 5.02
N ALA A 171 6.73 6.42 3.85
CA ALA A 171 5.94 7.09 2.81
C ALA A 171 4.45 6.81 3.04
N LEU A 172 3.76 7.75 3.68
CA LEU A 172 2.38 7.60 4.14
C LEU A 172 1.41 8.15 3.10
N ASP A 173 0.92 7.29 2.24
CA ASP A 173 -0.14 7.63 1.29
C ASP A 173 -1.51 7.67 1.98
N ARG A 174 -2.50 8.29 1.37
CA ARG A 174 -3.87 8.46 1.90
C ARG A 174 -3.91 9.19 3.25
N ALA A 175 -3.06 10.18 3.43
CA ALA A 175 -3.11 11.05 4.60
C ALA A 175 -4.33 11.99 4.53
N GLY A 176 -5.03 12.14 5.65
CA GLY A 176 -6.24 12.95 5.74
C GLY A 176 -7.49 12.26 5.19
N LEU A 177 -8.42 13.04 4.62
CA LEU A 177 -9.67 12.54 4.05
C LEU A 177 -9.41 11.90 2.69
N VAL A 178 -10.04 10.76 2.43
CA VAL A 178 -9.78 9.91 1.25
C VAL A 178 -10.97 9.76 0.29
N GLY A 179 -12.07 10.43 0.57
CA GLY A 179 -13.26 10.43 -0.30
C GLY A 179 -13.84 9.03 -0.52
N ALA A 180 -13.77 8.55 -1.75
CA ALA A 180 -14.39 7.28 -2.17
C ALA A 180 -13.83 6.02 -1.46
N ASP A 181 -12.63 6.08 -0.90
CA ASP A 181 -12.05 4.94 -0.17
C ASP A 181 -12.77 4.70 1.19
N GLY A 182 -13.52 5.70 1.67
CA GLY A 182 -14.39 5.58 2.83
C GLY A 182 -13.69 5.77 4.19
N ALA A 183 -14.47 5.68 5.25
CA ALA A 183 -14.03 5.98 6.62
C ALA A 183 -12.89 5.10 7.12
N THR A 184 -12.84 3.84 6.69
CA THR A 184 -11.81 2.87 7.10
C THR A 184 -10.42 3.18 6.53
N HIS A 185 -10.34 4.05 5.52
CA HIS A 185 -9.09 4.45 4.86
C HIS A 185 -8.67 5.88 5.19
N ALA A 186 -9.46 6.62 5.98
CA ALA A 186 -9.14 7.99 6.37
C ALA A 186 -7.88 8.03 7.25
N GLY A 187 -6.87 8.80 6.81
CA GLY A 187 -5.59 8.97 7.49
C GLY A 187 -5.62 10.15 8.46
N ALA A 188 -6.48 10.11 9.48
CA ALA A 188 -6.72 11.22 10.39
C ALA A 188 -5.84 11.21 11.65
N PHE A 189 -5.20 10.09 11.96
CA PHE A 189 -4.55 9.88 13.26
C PHE A 189 -3.02 9.84 13.21
N ASP A 190 -2.42 9.80 12.03
CA ASP A 190 -0.97 9.69 11.87
C ASP A 190 -0.19 10.85 12.53
N ILE A 191 -0.61 12.10 12.34
CA ILE A 191 0.03 13.25 12.99
C ILE A 191 -0.02 13.13 14.51
N PRO A 192 -1.18 12.94 15.17
CA PRO A 192 -1.25 12.79 16.61
C PRO A 192 -0.35 11.68 17.16
N PHE A 193 -0.38 10.48 16.59
CA PHE A 193 0.39 9.38 17.15
C PHE A 193 1.89 9.45 16.83
N LEU A 194 2.29 10.01 15.67
CA LEU A 194 3.70 10.18 15.34
C LEU A 194 4.38 11.29 16.15
N ARG A 195 3.64 12.38 16.43
CA ARG A 195 4.20 13.51 17.18
C ARG A 195 4.53 13.24 18.64
N CYS A 196 3.94 12.22 19.24
CA CYS A 196 4.28 11.83 20.62
C CYS A 196 5.47 10.85 20.69
N VAL A 197 5.96 10.36 19.55
CA VAL A 197 7.09 9.43 19.49
C VAL A 197 8.39 10.23 19.35
N PRO A 198 9.38 10.08 20.26
CA PRO A 198 10.67 10.75 20.14
C PRO A 198 11.43 10.24 18.91
N ASN A 199 12.34 11.07 18.41
CA ASN A 199 13.20 10.79 17.25
C ASN A 199 12.49 10.73 15.90
N VAL A 200 11.16 10.77 15.83
CA VAL A 200 10.40 10.74 14.58
C VAL A 200 10.11 12.15 14.07
N SER A 201 10.53 12.44 12.85
CA SER A 201 10.15 13.65 12.14
C SER A 201 8.92 13.40 11.24
N VAL A 202 8.03 14.38 11.16
CA VAL A 202 6.83 14.31 10.32
C VAL A 202 6.86 15.46 9.31
N ALA A 203 6.84 15.13 8.03
CA ALA A 203 6.81 16.06 6.92
C ALA A 203 5.47 16.01 6.17
N THR A 204 4.93 17.19 5.83
CA THR A 204 3.63 17.33 5.16
C THR A 204 3.76 18.26 3.96
N PRO A 205 3.93 17.73 2.74
CA PRO A 205 4.07 18.56 1.54
C PRO A 205 2.79 19.33 1.22
N ALA A 206 2.94 20.56 0.75
CA ALA A 206 1.86 21.38 0.26
C ALA A 206 1.45 21.03 -1.19
N ASP A 207 2.40 20.56 -2.01
CA ASP A 207 2.19 20.20 -3.40
C ASP A 207 3.10 19.04 -3.86
N GLU A 208 2.98 18.67 -5.13
CA GLU A 208 3.72 17.56 -5.74
C GLU A 208 5.24 17.80 -5.78
N ARG A 209 5.67 19.05 -5.99
CA ARG A 209 7.08 19.44 -5.99
C ARG A 209 7.68 19.28 -4.59
N GLU A 210 7.02 19.86 -3.61
CA GLU A 210 7.47 19.77 -2.21
C GLU A 210 7.45 18.32 -1.72
N CYS A 211 6.49 17.49 -2.17
CA CYS A 211 6.45 16.07 -1.86
C CYS A 211 7.75 15.37 -2.26
N ARG A 212 8.21 15.58 -3.50
CA ARG A 212 9.46 15.01 -3.97
C ARG A 212 10.68 15.51 -3.18
N GLN A 213 10.72 16.81 -2.88
CA GLN A 213 11.81 17.42 -2.09
C GLN A 213 11.86 16.88 -0.67
N LEU A 214 10.70 16.76 0.00
CA LEU A 214 10.61 16.22 1.35
C LEU A 214 10.95 14.72 1.41
N LEU A 215 10.60 13.94 0.40
CA LEU A 215 11.04 12.54 0.28
C LEU A 215 12.56 12.43 0.16
N SER A 216 13.18 13.28 -0.67
CA SER A 216 14.65 13.33 -0.81
C SER A 216 15.31 13.79 0.49
N SER A 217 14.75 14.81 1.15
CA SER A 217 15.24 15.28 2.44
C SER A 217 15.11 14.22 3.53
N ALA A 218 13.99 13.49 3.56
CA ALA A 218 13.77 12.39 4.50
C ALA A 218 14.78 11.25 4.31
N PHE A 219 15.05 10.90 3.06
CA PHE A 219 16.02 9.84 2.74
C PHE A 219 17.46 10.20 3.13
N ALA A 220 17.79 11.48 3.17
CA ALA A 220 19.10 11.96 3.60
C ALA A 220 19.31 11.95 5.13
N GLN A 221 18.25 11.81 5.93
CA GLN A 221 18.35 11.83 7.39
C GLN A 221 18.90 10.52 7.96
N ASP A 222 19.42 10.62 9.20
CA ASP A 222 19.94 9.49 9.98
C ASP A 222 19.00 9.10 11.13
N HIS A 223 17.72 9.48 11.02
CA HIS A 223 16.65 9.17 11.96
C HIS A 223 15.34 8.88 11.21
N PRO A 224 14.32 8.30 11.85
CA PRO A 224 13.09 7.97 11.15
C PRO A 224 12.28 9.20 10.75
N VAL A 225 11.83 9.23 9.51
CA VAL A 225 11.04 10.33 8.96
C VAL A 225 9.77 9.79 8.28
N ALA A 226 8.62 10.34 8.65
CA ALA A 226 7.35 10.09 7.99
C ALA A 226 7.00 11.25 7.04
N VAL A 227 6.91 10.97 5.75
CA VAL A 227 6.40 11.92 4.74
C VAL A 227 4.98 11.52 4.40
N ARG A 228 4.01 12.35 4.77
CA ARG A 228 2.58 12.06 4.60
C ARG A 228 1.97 12.91 3.49
N TYR A 229 1.29 12.28 2.56
CA TYR A 229 0.66 12.95 1.42
C TYR A 229 -0.74 12.41 1.13
N PRO A 230 -1.64 13.26 0.53
CA PRO A 230 -3.03 12.90 0.32
C PRO A 230 -3.22 11.95 -0.87
N ARG A 231 -4.39 11.31 -0.93
CA ARG A 231 -4.87 10.61 -2.12
C ARG A 231 -5.18 11.60 -3.25
N GLY A 232 -4.76 11.27 -4.46
CA GLY A 232 -5.09 12.03 -5.65
C GLY A 232 -4.02 13.02 -6.10
N ALA A 233 -4.42 13.96 -6.96
CA ALA A 233 -3.55 15.01 -7.47
C ALA A 233 -3.71 16.29 -6.62
N GLY A 234 -2.64 17.07 -6.53
CA GLY A 234 -2.65 18.40 -5.95
C GLY A 234 -2.89 19.48 -7.00
N VAL A 235 -2.17 20.58 -6.87
CA VAL A 235 -2.29 21.74 -7.79
C VAL A 235 -1.65 21.49 -9.17
N GLY A 236 -0.86 20.44 -9.34
CA GLY A 236 -0.13 20.09 -10.55
C GLY A 236 1.21 20.79 -10.64
N ALA A 237 1.85 21.06 -9.51
CA ALA A 237 3.23 21.56 -9.49
C ALA A 237 4.17 20.53 -10.10
N THR A 238 5.01 20.95 -11.05
CA THR A 238 5.98 20.05 -11.69
C THR A 238 7.09 19.70 -10.71
N PRO A 239 7.28 18.43 -10.36
CA PRO A 239 8.41 18.02 -9.54
C PRO A 239 9.72 18.32 -10.25
N ASP A 240 10.68 18.86 -9.53
CA ASP A 240 12.02 19.05 -10.07
C ASP A 240 12.66 17.68 -10.37
N ALA A 241 13.38 17.57 -11.49
CA ALA A 241 14.27 16.45 -11.73
C ALA A 241 15.42 16.57 -10.73
N GLY A 242 15.35 15.82 -9.62
CA GLY A 242 16.37 15.80 -8.58
C GLY A 242 17.60 15.04 -9.00
#